data_4f64a26c272a4b0a8cb4388be2ea3969
#
_entry.id   4f64a26c272a4b0a8cb4388be2ea3969
#
_cell.length_a   1.000
_cell.length_b   1.000
_cell.length_c   1.000
_cell.angle_alpha   90.00
_cell.angle_beta   90.00
_cell.angle_gamma   90.00
#
_symmetry.space_group_name_H-M   'P 1'
#
loop_
_entity.id
_entity.type
_entity.pdbx_description
1 polymer ?
#
loop_
_entity_poly.entity_id
_entity_poly.type
_entity_poly.pdbx_seq_one_letter_code
_entity_poly.pdbx_strand_id
1 'polypeptide(L)'
;MSKKFAAALLFLATTTSGFAFEISGDSASVEMRITSVISHETGSTITASGPVEGYGKVWVTLELTSSDSNRNQGVLGGQGRALLDDGSMVGSPFMGNWSRAGHLVTVLFLDNVSNGAQNFVKWTLDLREETITGVYYPIN
;
A
#
# COMPACT_ATOMS: atom_id res chain seq x y z
N MET A 1 -68.40 -20.45 0.00
CA MET A 1 -67.05 -20.83 0.48
C MET A 1 -66.02 -20.22 -0.45
N SER A 2 -65.38 -19.17 -0.04
CA SER A 2 -64.31 -18.56 -0.83
C SER A 2 -62.96 -19.21 -0.43
N LYS A 3 -62.31 -19.91 -1.35
CA LYS A 3 -60.97 -20.39 -1.12
C LYS A 3 -60.02 -19.21 -1.42
N LYS A 4 -59.41 -18.69 -0.37
CA LYS A 4 -58.34 -17.70 -0.51
C LYS A 4 -57.07 -18.45 -0.92
N PHE A 5 -56.65 -18.30 -2.15
CA PHE A 5 -55.32 -18.70 -2.57
C PHE A 5 -54.34 -17.64 -2.09
N ALA A 6 -53.55 -17.96 -1.09
CA ALA A 6 -52.40 -17.16 -0.73
C ALA A 6 -51.27 -17.48 -1.71
N ALA A 7 -51.00 -16.59 -2.65
CA ALA A 7 -49.80 -16.67 -3.47
C ALA A 7 -48.61 -16.26 -2.63
N ALA A 8 -47.81 -17.22 -2.22
CA ALA A 8 -46.52 -16.96 -1.60
C ALA A 8 -45.55 -16.48 -2.70
N LEU A 9 -45.27 -15.19 -2.73
CA LEU A 9 -44.26 -14.62 -3.61
C LEU A 9 -42.90 -14.98 -3.03
N LEU A 10 -42.27 -16.00 -3.61
CA LEU A 10 -40.89 -16.36 -3.24
C LEU A 10 -39.95 -15.32 -3.87
N PHE A 11 -39.50 -14.36 -3.06
CA PHE A 11 -38.41 -13.47 -3.47
C PHE A 11 -37.12 -14.28 -3.48
N LEU A 12 -36.71 -14.68 -4.67
CA LEU A 12 -35.36 -15.20 -4.88
C LEU A 12 -34.41 -13.99 -4.78
N ALA A 13 -33.81 -13.80 -3.61
CA ALA A 13 -32.70 -12.86 -3.46
C ALA A 13 -31.50 -13.46 -4.21
N THR A 14 -31.30 -13.01 -5.44
CA THR A 14 -30.05 -13.27 -6.15
C THR A 14 -28.97 -12.43 -5.45
N THR A 15 -28.21 -13.06 -4.56
CA THR A 15 -26.97 -12.49 -4.09
C THR A 15 -25.99 -12.47 -5.26
N THR A 16 -25.85 -11.31 -5.91
CA THR A 16 -24.73 -11.08 -6.80
C THR A 16 -23.48 -11.06 -5.92
N SER A 17 -22.70 -12.16 -5.95
CA SER A 17 -21.37 -12.14 -5.39
C SER A 17 -20.55 -11.16 -6.22
N GLY A 18 -20.42 -9.92 -5.73
CA GLY A 18 -19.50 -8.95 -6.28
C GLY A 18 -18.10 -9.51 -6.10
N PHE A 19 -17.36 -9.69 -7.18
CA PHE A 19 -15.94 -9.97 -7.11
C PHE A 19 -15.24 -8.69 -6.64
N ALA A 20 -15.00 -8.57 -5.32
CA ALA A 20 -14.11 -7.56 -4.80
C ALA A 20 -12.68 -8.06 -5.00
N PHE A 21 -11.78 -7.18 -5.44
CA PHE A 21 -10.36 -7.48 -5.43
C PHE A 21 -9.93 -7.60 -3.96
N GLU A 22 -9.56 -8.80 -3.56
CA GLU A 22 -9.14 -9.10 -2.21
C GLU A 22 -7.66 -9.48 -2.20
N ILE A 23 -6.91 -8.81 -1.33
CA ILE A 23 -5.54 -9.19 -1.00
C ILE A 23 -5.62 -9.93 0.32
N SER A 24 -5.34 -11.22 0.25
CA SER A 24 -5.41 -12.11 1.39
C SER A 24 -4.11 -12.89 1.53
N GLY A 25 -3.90 -13.44 2.70
CA GLY A 25 -2.71 -14.22 3.03
C GLY A 25 -1.93 -13.63 4.19
N ASP A 26 -0.80 -14.23 4.48
CA ASP A 26 0.08 -13.77 5.56
C ASP A 26 0.75 -12.46 5.16
N SER A 27 0.61 -11.46 6.02
CA SER A 27 1.28 -10.18 5.88
C SER A 27 2.50 -10.10 6.80
N ALA A 28 3.48 -9.31 6.39
CA ALA A 28 4.60 -8.95 7.24
C ALA A 28 4.55 -7.44 7.56
N SER A 29 4.97 -7.09 8.77
CA SER A 29 4.90 -5.72 9.24
C SER A 29 6.09 -4.88 8.80
N VAL A 30 5.83 -3.58 8.66
CA VAL A 30 6.81 -2.56 8.31
C VAL A 30 6.76 -1.45 9.35
N GLU A 31 7.93 -1.05 9.83
CA GLU A 31 8.09 0.10 10.70
C GLU A 31 9.41 0.81 10.35
N MET A 32 9.31 2.01 9.79
CA MET A 32 10.46 2.81 9.39
C MET A 32 10.33 4.24 9.91
N ARG A 33 11.44 4.95 9.91
CA ARG A 33 11.48 6.39 10.20
C ARG A 33 11.70 7.16 8.90
N ILE A 34 10.92 8.23 8.74
CA ILE A 34 11.14 9.20 7.67
C ILE A 34 12.41 9.97 7.99
N THR A 35 13.34 10.00 7.05
CA THR A 35 14.64 10.66 7.18
C THR A 35 14.71 12.01 6.47
N SER A 36 13.88 12.22 5.47
CA SER A 36 13.74 13.52 4.81
C SER A 36 12.40 13.65 4.09
N VAL A 37 11.95 14.89 3.98
CA VAL A 37 10.80 15.29 3.16
C VAL A 37 11.22 16.51 2.36
N ILE A 38 11.28 16.38 1.05
CA ILE A 38 11.66 17.47 0.14
C ILE A 38 10.44 17.80 -0.71
N SER A 39 9.96 19.04 -0.57
CA SER A 39 8.82 19.53 -1.36
C SER A 39 9.27 20.04 -2.72
N HIS A 40 8.50 19.67 -3.76
CA HIS A 40 8.65 20.14 -5.12
C HIS A 40 7.38 20.87 -5.55
N GLU A 41 7.44 21.51 -6.70
CA GLU A 41 6.27 22.19 -7.27
C GLU A 41 5.09 21.24 -7.50
N THR A 42 5.36 20.01 -7.94
CA THR A 42 4.33 19.03 -8.30
C THR A 42 4.18 17.86 -7.31
N GLY A 43 4.92 17.87 -6.21
CA GLY A 43 4.89 16.76 -5.28
C GLY A 43 5.94 16.83 -4.19
N SER A 44 6.38 15.67 -3.74
CA SER A 44 7.40 15.55 -2.70
C SER A 44 8.24 14.30 -2.89
N THR A 45 9.50 14.38 -2.49
CA THR A 45 10.39 13.23 -2.34
C THR A 45 10.54 12.94 -0.85
N ILE A 46 10.22 11.72 -0.46
CA ILE A 46 10.31 11.27 0.94
C ILE A 46 11.30 10.11 1.01
N THR A 47 12.25 10.20 1.91
CA THR A 47 13.17 9.11 2.21
C THR A 47 12.91 8.56 3.59
N ALA A 48 13.09 7.25 3.74
CA ALA A 48 12.90 6.57 5.02
C ALA A 48 13.82 5.36 5.13
N SER A 49 14.03 4.90 6.33
CA SER A 49 14.80 3.68 6.59
C SER A 49 14.33 3.00 7.87
N GLY A 50 14.57 1.71 7.95
CA GLY A 50 14.29 0.92 9.14
C GLY A 50 14.26 -0.58 8.85
N PRO A 51 14.02 -1.37 9.89
CA PRO A 51 13.88 -2.81 9.73
C PRO A 51 12.55 -3.14 9.08
N VAL A 52 12.56 -4.10 8.16
CA VAL A 52 11.36 -4.69 7.57
C VAL A 52 11.46 -6.20 7.75
N GLU A 53 10.44 -6.78 8.35
CA GLU A 53 10.34 -8.22 8.55
C GLU A 53 10.52 -8.96 7.23
N GLY A 54 11.43 -9.92 7.18
CA GLY A 54 11.76 -10.70 5.99
C GLY A 54 12.81 -10.07 5.07
N TYR A 55 13.14 -8.79 5.24
CA TYR A 55 14.10 -8.08 4.38
C TYR A 55 15.30 -7.48 5.11
N GLY A 56 15.31 -7.48 6.44
CA GLY A 56 16.40 -6.87 7.21
C GLY A 56 16.32 -5.35 7.22
N LYS A 57 17.42 -4.66 6.94
CA LYS A 57 17.45 -3.19 6.90
C LYS A 57 17.08 -2.66 5.52
N VAL A 58 16.11 -1.77 5.49
CA VAL A 58 15.56 -1.23 4.26
C VAL A 58 15.74 0.29 4.22
N TRP A 59 16.07 0.80 3.03
CA TRP A 59 16.05 2.22 2.67
C TRP A 59 15.09 2.40 1.50
N VAL A 60 14.24 3.40 1.57
CA VAL A 60 13.30 3.73 0.49
C VAL A 60 13.35 5.19 0.11
N THR A 61 13.12 5.44 -1.16
CA THR A 61 12.85 6.76 -1.72
C THR A 61 11.47 6.72 -2.36
N LEU A 62 10.57 7.56 -1.88
CA LEU A 62 9.21 7.69 -2.37
C LEU A 62 9.08 9.01 -3.14
N GLU A 63 8.67 8.91 -4.40
CA GLU A 63 8.37 10.07 -5.24
C GLU A 63 6.86 10.20 -5.35
N LEU A 64 6.30 11.22 -4.71
CA LEU A 64 4.87 11.51 -4.72
C LEU A 64 4.60 12.66 -5.70
N THR A 65 3.83 12.38 -6.74
CA THR A 65 3.40 13.39 -7.70
C THR A 65 1.90 13.62 -7.55
N SER A 66 1.50 14.88 -7.36
CA SER A 66 0.09 15.23 -7.18
C SER A 66 -0.66 15.19 -8.51
N SER A 67 -1.85 14.60 -8.50
CA SER A 67 -2.79 14.61 -9.61
C SER A 67 -3.96 15.59 -9.42
N ASP A 68 -4.01 16.26 -8.27
CA ASP A 68 -5.01 17.29 -7.95
C ASP A 68 -4.34 18.56 -7.43
N SER A 69 -5.05 19.69 -7.55
CA SER A 69 -4.57 21.01 -7.13
C SER A 69 -4.41 21.13 -5.60
N ASN A 70 -5.15 20.34 -4.84
CA ASN A 70 -5.10 20.33 -3.37
C ASN A 70 -3.97 19.47 -2.82
N ARG A 71 -3.26 18.74 -3.68
CA ARG A 71 -2.15 17.86 -3.27
C ARG A 71 -2.58 16.81 -2.24
N ASN A 72 -3.74 16.20 -2.47
CA ASN A 72 -4.31 15.19 -1.57
C ASN A 72 -4.19 13.77 -2.12
N GLN A 73 -3.83 13.63 -3.39
CA GLN A 73 -3.69 12.32 -4.03
C GLN A 73 -2.82 12.40 -5.27
N GLY A 74 -2.33 11.27 -5.71
CA GLY A 74 -1.55 11.20 -6.92
C GLY A 74 -0.91 9.85 -7.16
N VAL A 75 0.10 9.86 -8.01
CA VAL A 75 0.89 8.68 -8.34
C VAL A 75 2.12 8.60 -7.45
N LEU A 76 2.50 7.38 -7.13
CA LEU A 76 3.70 7.05 -6.38
C LEU A 76 4.65 6.29 -7.29
N GLY A 77 5.89 6.72 -7.33
CA GLY A 77 7.01 5.96 -7.85
C GLY A 77 8.09 5.88 -6.80
N GLY A 78 9.09 5.06 -7.03
CA GLY A 78 10.23 5.03 -6.14
C GLY A 78 11.01 3.73 -6.22
N GLN A 79 11.90 3.58 -5.27
CA GLN A 79 12.74 2.39 -5.17
C GLN A 79 13.15 2.14 -3.73
N GLY A 80 13.33 0.87 -3.42
CA GLY A 80 13.87 0.39 -2.17
C GLY A 80 15.18 -0.35 -2.36
N ARG A 81 15.95 -0.44 -1.28
CA ARG A 81 17.09 -1.34 -1.14
C ARG A 81 17.01 -2.01 0.21
N ALA A 82 17.39 -3.25 0.26
CA ALA A 82 17.44 -4.01 1.50
C ALA A 82 18.79 -4.70 1.68
N LEU A 83 19.33 -4.62 2.87
CA LEU A 83 20.46 -5.42 3.30
C LEU A 83 19.92 -6.61 4.08
N LEU A 84 19.96 -7.78 3.46
CA LEU A 84 19.48 -9.02 4.05
C LEU A 84 20.42 -9.52 5.16
N ASP A 85 19.92 -10.40 6.01
CA ASP A 85 20.69 -10.93 7.14
C ASP A 85 21.94 -11.71 6.72
N ASP A 86 21.96 -12.28 5.52
CA ASP A 86 23.12 -12.96 4.94
C ASP A 86 24.18 -12.01 4.33
N GLY A 87 23.95 -10.69 4.40
CA GLY A 87 24.83 -9.66 3.86
C GLY A 87 24.63 -9.35 2.40
N SER A 88 23.74 -10.04 1.70
CA SER A 88 23.38 -9.69 0.31
C SER A 88 22.48 -8.47 0.26
N MET A 89 22.49 -7.78 -0.87
CA MET A 89 21.61 -6.64 -1.12
C MET A 89 20.65 -6.93 -2.26
N VAL A 90 19.42 -6.50 -2.06
CA VAL A 90 18.38 -6.52 -3.11
C VAL A 90 17.87 -5.11 -3.34
N GLY A 91 17.33 -4.87 -4.53
CA GLY A 91 16.68 -3.63 -4.91
C GLY A 91 15.28 -3.90 -5.41
N SER A 92 14.42 -2.89 -5.31
CA SER A 92 13.03 -3.00 -5.74
C SER A 92 12.55 -1.67 -6.27
N PRO A 93 12.31 -1.55 -7.59
CA PRO A 93 11.50 -0.44 -8.11
C PRO A 93 10.03 -0.71 -7.79
N PHE A 94 9.29 0.36 -7.57
CA PHE A 94 7.86 0.23 -7.31
C PHE A 94 7.05 1.40 -7.87
N MET A 95 5.79 1.15 -8.12
CA MET A 95 4.81 2.12 -8.59
C MET A 95 3.45 1.87 -7.93
N GLY A 96 2.72 2.94 -7.73
CA GLY A 96 1.38 2.86 -7.15
C GLY A 96 0.73 4.22 -7.00
N ASN A 97 -0.07 4.34 -5.97
CA ASN A 97 -0.86 5.54 -5.68
C ASN A 97 -0.67 5.97 -4.24
N TRP A 98 -0.91 7.26 -4.01
CA TRP A 98 -0.96 7.81 -2.67
C TRP A 98 -2.18 8.69 -2.50
N SER A 99 -2.64 8.80 -1.27
CA SER A 99 -3.66 9.75 -0.84
C SER A 99 -3.32 10.31 0.52
N ARG A 100 -3.77 11.52 0.80
CA ARG A 100 -3.47 12.21 2.05
C ARG A 100 -4.73 12.72 2.72
N ALA A 101 -4.79 12.51 4.02
CA ALA A 101 -5.78 13.12 4.90
C ALA A 101 -5.02 13.79 6.06
N GLY A 102 -4.88 15.11 6.02
CA GLY A 102 -4.08 15.85 7.01
C GLY A 102 -2.60 15.44 6.98
N HIS A 103 -2.10 14.99 8.11
CA HIS A 103 -0.70 14.54 8.27
C HIS A 103 -0.48 13.05 7.95
N LEU A 104 -1.55 12.32 7.59
CA LEU A 104 -1.48 10.92 7.25
C LEU A 104 -1.53 10.72 5.73
N VAL A 105 -0.51 10.07 5.20
CA VAL A 105 -0.41 9.69 3.80
C VAL A 105 -0.50 8.17 3.70
N THR A 106 -1.46 7.69 2.92
CA THR A 106 -1.58 6.25 2.61
C THR A 106 -0.96 6.01 1.25
N VAL A 107 -0.06 5.04 1.15
CA VAL A 107 0.54 4.60 -0.10
C VAL A 107 0.21 3.14 -0.35
N LEU A 108 -0.12 2.84 -1.60
CA LEU A 108 -0.43 1.50 -2.10
C LEU A 108 0.44 1.26 -3.33
N PHE A 109 1.24 0.22 -3.33
CA PHE A 109 2.10 -0.07 -4.48
C PHE A 109 2.42 -1.55 -4.64
N LEU A 110 2.87 -1.86 -5.84
CA LEU A 110 3.45 -3.16 -6.18
C LEU A 110 4.96 -3.00 -6.29
N ASP A 111 5.71 -3.88 -5.65
CA ASP A 111 7.14 -3.92 -5.82
C ASP A 111 7.63 -5.23 -6.46
N ASN A 112 8.74 -5.12 -7.17
CA ASN A 112 9.41 -6.25 -7.83
C ASN A 112 10.85 -6.29 -7.32
N VAL A 113 11.11 -7.18 -6.39
CA VAL A 113 12.42 -7.31 -5.77
C VAL A 113 13.38 -8.05 -6.69
N SER A 114 14.64 -7.63 -6.72
CA SER A 114 15.66 -8.19 -7.62
C SER A 114 15.95 -9.68 -7.39
N ASN A 115 15.54 -10.24 -6.26
CA ASN A 115 15.61 -11.68 -5.99
C ASN A 115 14.42 -12.49 -6.53
N GLY A 116 13.50 -11.83 -7.25
CA GLY A 116 12.30 -12.46 -7.83
C GLY A 116 11.04 -12.36 -6.97
N ALA A 117 11.12 -11.86 -5.74
CA ALA A 117 9.96 -11.64 -4.91
C ALA A 117 9.10 -10.49 -5.46
N GLN A 118 7.78 -10.64 -5.35
CA GLN A 118 6.80 -9.61 -5.70
C GLN A 118 5.87 -9.39 -4.51
N ASN A 119 5.58 -8.13 -4.19
CA ASN A 119 4.74 -7.82 -3.06
C ASN A 119 3.70 -6.75 -3.41
N PHE A 120 2.56 -6.85 -2.76
CA PHE A 120 1.61 -5.75 -2.62
C PHE A 120 1.86 -5.07 -1.27
N VAL A 121 2.00 -3.75 -1.29
CA VAL A 121 2.41 -2.97 -0.13
C VAL A 121 1.36 -1.92 0.21
N LYS A 122 1.04 -1.82 1.49
CA LYS A 122 0.19 -0.77 2.04
C LYS A 122 0.87 -0.16 3.25
N TRP A 123 1.26 1.10 3.13
CA TRP A 123 1.88 1.84 4.23
C TRP A 123 1.08 3.10 4.57
N THR A 124 1.20 3.51 5.82
CA THR A 124 0.77 4.82 6.30
C THR A 124 2.01 5.60 6.73
N LEU A 125 2.19 6.78 6.13
CA LEU A 125 3.20 7.75 6.51
C LEU A 125 2.55 8.75 7.46
N ASP A 126 3.07 8.86 8.67
CA ASP A 126 2.70 9.92 9.60
C ASP A 126 3.72 11.04 9.50
N LEU A 127 3.34 12.15 8.85
CA LEU A 127 4.26 13.28 8.62
C LEU A 127 4.56 14.06 9.90
N ARG A 128 3.73 13.92 10.92
CA ARG A 128 3.93 14.59 12.21
C ARG A 128 4.92 13.81 13.08
N GLU A 129 4.73 12.51 13.18
CA GLU A 129 5.60 11.63 13.97
C GLU A 129 6.84 11.16 13.19
N GLU A 130 6.88 11.44 11.89
CA GLU A 130 7.97 11.03 10.97
C GLU A 130 8.19 9.52 10.95
N THR A 131 7.08 8.77 10.85
CA THR A 131 7.09 7.31 10.82
C THR A 131 6.38 6.76 9.60
N ILE A 132 6.80 5.57 9.17
CA ILE A 132 6.07 4.73 8.22
C ILE A 132 5.72 3.43 8.91
N THR A 133 4.44 3.08 8.91
CA THR A 133 3.96 1.81 9.42
C THR A 133 3.06 1.16 8.38
N GLY A 134 2.96 -0.14 8.41
CA GLY A 134 2.07 -0.86 7.51
C GLY A 134 2.46 -2.31 7.34
N VAL A 135 2.05 -2.85 6.20
CA VAL A 135 2.23 -4.26 5.88
C VAL A 135 2.59 -4.44 4.42
N TYR A 136 3.17 -5.58 4.09
CA TYR A 136 3.26 -6.08 2.73
C TYR A 136 2.75 -7.51 2.65
N TYR A 137 2.26 -7.88 1.47
CA TYR A 137 1.72 -9.20 1.17
C TYR A 137 2.50 -9.78 0.00
N PRO A 138 3.21 -10.91 0.19
CA PRO A 138 3.83 -11.60 -0.95
C PRO A 138 2.78 -12.03 -1.98
N ILE A 139 3.10 -11.81 -3.25
CA ILE A 139 2.28 -12.25 -4.39
C ILE A 139 2.89 -13.54 -4.91
N ASN A 140 2.09 -14.57 -4.96
CA ASN A 140 2.52 -15.89 -5.44
C ASN A 140 1.87 -16.21 -6.79
#